data_5e75f9a5c44bd8dd41ac325c8542bc1c
#
_entry.id   5e75f9a5c44bd8dd41ac325c8542bc1c
#
_cell.length_a   1.000
_cell.length_b   1.000
_cell.length_c   1.000
_cell.angle_alpha   90.00
_cell.angle_beta   90.00
_cell.angle_gamma   90.00
#
_symmetry.space_group_name_H-M   'P 1'
#
loop_
_entity.id
_entity.type
_entity.pdbx_description
1 polymer ?
#
loop_
_entity_poly.entity_id
_entity_poly.type
_entity_poly.pdbx_seq_one_letter_code
_entity_poly.pdbx_strand_id
1 'polypeptide(L)'
;ITNHRVGGGWLSGGASNAGCAVLRQLFSDGELQELSRQINPEQSSGLKLRPLPAIGERFPIDDPSLQPVLEPRPVSDALYLHGLLEGLARIEAEGWQRLMELGAPPAERLITLGGGARNPQWRRIRERLIGLPIVSRTTPPAAGVARLALRAVATANALGHDAKESNHLP
;
A
#
# COMPACT_ATOMS: atom_id res chain seq x y z
N ILE A 1 -2.62 -13.94 3.50
CA ILE A 1 -2.13 -13.12 4.63
C ILE A 1 -0.82 -13.68 5.12
N THR A 2 0.10 -12.81 5.44
CA THR A 2 1.43 -13.14 5.96
C THR A 2 1.66 -12.41 7.28
N ASN A 3 2.40 -13.04 8.19
CA ASN A 3 2.83 -12.45 9.45
C ASN A 3 4.36 -12.51 9.50
N HIS A 4 4.99 -11.36 9.69
CA HIS A 4 6.45 -11.24 9.82
C HIS A 4 6.81 -10.71 11.18
N ARG A 5 7.82 -11.31 11.83
CA ARG A 5 8.36 -10.78 13.06
C ARG A 5 9.41 -9.70 12.76
N VAL A 6 9.18 -8.50 13.27
CA VAL A 6 10.06 -7.34 13.02
C VAL A 6 10.27 -6.58 14.32
N GLY A 7 11.51 -6.44 14.78
CA GLY A 7 11.88 -5.60 15.93
C GLY A 7 11.12 -5.87 17.22
N GLY A 8 10.81 -7.14 17.51
CA GLY A 8 10.07 -7.53 18.72
C GLY A 8 8.54 -7.51 18.61
N GLY A 9 8.00 -7.00 17.50
CA GLY A 9 6.58 -7.00 17.18
C GLY A 9 6.23 -7.91 15.99
N TRP A 10 4.95 -7.92 15.63
CA TRP A 10 4.43 -8.60 14.46
C TRP A 10 3.97 -7.60 13.41
N LEU A 11 4.32 -7.85 12.17
CA LEU A 11 3.80 -7.16 10.99
C LEU A 11 2.89 -8.13 10.24
N SER A 12 1.59 -7.95 10.41
CA SER A 12 0.58 -8.69 9.66
C SER A 12 0.18 -7.92 8.41
N GLY A 13 -0.04 -8.61 7.31
CA GLY A 13 -0.42 -7.96 6.07
C GLY A 13 -0.99 -8.89 5.03
N GLY A 14 -1.61 -8.28 4.02
CA GLY A 14 -2.06 -8.92 2.80
C GLY A 14 -1.38 -8.30 1.58
N ALA A 15 -1.15 -9.09 0.56
CA ALA A 15 -0.56 -8.64 -0.69
C ALA A 15 -1.56 -8.78 -1.83
N SER A 16 -2.14 -7.66 -2.24
CA SER A 16 -2.99 -7.59 -3.44
C SER A 16 -2.14 -7.63 -4.71
N ASN A 17 -2.71 -8.18 -5.78
CA ASN A 17 -2.18 -8.05 -7.14
C ASN A 17 -2.47 -6.65 -7.72
N ALA A 18 -3.50 -5.96 -7.21
CA ALA A 18 -3.83 -4.60 -7.59
C ALA A 18 -2.75 -3.62 -7.15
N GLY A 19 -2.50 -2.61 -7.97
CA GLY A 19 -1.56 -1.54 -7.65
C GLY A 19 -1.42 -0.55 -8.79
N CYS A 20 -0.65 0.52 -8.57
CA CYS A 20 -0.49 1.57 -9.58
C CYS A 20 0.18 1.10 -10.89
N ALA A 21 0.75 -0.12 -10.94
CA ALA A 21 1.31 -0.67 -12.17
C ALA A 21 0.26 -0.87 -13.26
N VAL A 22 -1.01 -1.16 -12.92
CA VAL A 22 -2.10 -1.27 -13.87
C VAL A 22 -2.34 0.04 -14.63
N LEU A 23 -2.12 1.19 -13.98
CA LEU A 23 -2.31 2.49 -14.62
C LEU A 23 -1.33 2.72 -15.76
N ARG A 24 -0.11 2.16 -15.67
CA ARG A 24 0.92 2.24 -16.71
C ARG A 24 0.65 1.34 -17.92
N GLN A 25 -0.30 0.42 -17.82
CA GLN A 25 -0.81 -0.32 -18.97
C GLN A 25 -1.76 0.54 -19.83
N LEU A 26 -2.31 1.62 -19.25
CA LEU A 26 -3.33 2.46 -19.85
C LEU A 26 -2.84 3.87 -20.17
N PHE A 27 -1.86 4.38 -19.43
CA PHE A 27 -1.35 5.76 -19.51
C PHE A 27 0.15 5.79 -19.29
N SER A 28 0.82 6.71 -19.98
CA SER A 28 2.21 7.06 -19.69
C SER A 28 2.34 7.83 -18.36
N ASP A 29 3.54 7.91 -17.80
CA ASP A 29 3.79 8.66 -16.55
C ASP A 29 3.47 10.16 -16.70
N GLY A 30 3.66 10.75 -17.90
CA GLY A 30 3.29 12.14 -18.20
C GLY A 30 1.79 12.36 -18.19
N GLU A 31 1.04 11.48 -18.85
CA GLU A 31 -0.44 11.51 -18.86
C GLU A 31 -0.99 11.31 -17.45
N LEU A 32 -0.45 10.37 -16.68
CA LEU A 32 -0.87 10.16 -15.29
C LEU A 32 -0.71 11.43 -14.45
N GLN A 33 0.38 12.17 -14.64
CA GLN A 33 0.62 13.43 -13.93
C GLN A 33 -0.36 14.52 -14.36
N GLU A 34 -0.58 14.69 -15.67
CA GLU A 34 -1.46 15.72 -16.21
C GLU A 34 -2.93 15.45 -15.90
N LEU A 35 -3.40 14.22 -16.14
CA LEU A 35 -4.77 13.83 -15.87
C LEU A 35 -5.10 13.88 -14.37
N SER A 36 -4.14 13.54 -13.49
CA SER A 36 -4.34 13.63 -12.04
C SER A 36 -4.66 15.05 -11.57
N ARG A 37 -4.08 16.08 -12.19
CA ARG A 37 -4.35 17.48 -11.83
C ARG A 37 -5.79 17.92 -12.13
N GLN A 38 -6.45 17.24 -13.07
CA GLN A 38 -7.82 17.53 -13.50
C GLN A 38 -8.87 16.82 -12.60
N ILE A 39 -8.44 15.91 -11.73
CA ILE A 39 -9.35 15.18 -10.85
C ILE A 39 -9.74 16.03 -9.65
N ASN A 40 -11.04 16.11 -9.36
CA ASN A 40 -11.54 16.57 -8.07
C ASN A 40 -11.65 15.38 -7.11
N PRO A 41 -10.73 15.18 -6.17
CA PRO A 41 -10.70 14.00 -5.30
C PRO A 41 -11.83 13.95 -4.26
N GLU A 42 -12.53 15.08 -4.03
CA GLU A 42 -13.63 15.18 -3.08
C GLU A 42 -14.96 14.66 -3.66
N GLN A 43 -15.02 14.50 -4.98
CA GLN A 43 -16.20 13.97 -5.67
C GLN A 43 -15.99 12.49 -6.04
N SER A 44 -17.08 11.75 -6.21
CA SER A 44 -17.02 10.42 -6.78
C SER A 44 -16.98 10.48 -8.31
N SER A 45 -16.21 9.59 -8.93
CA SER A 45 -16.24 9.40 -10.38
C SER A 45 -17.55 8.78 -10.88
N GLY A 46 -18.32 8.14 -10.00
CA GLY A 46 -19.50 7.35 -10.35
C GLY A 46 -19.16 5.97 -10.98
N LEU A 47 -17.88 5.68 -11.24
CA LEU A 47 -17.44 4.44 -11.87
C LEU A 47 -17.16 3.35 -10.83
N LYS A 48 -17.56 2.12 -11.13
CA LYS A 48 -17.34 0.93 -10.26
C LYS A 48 -16.28 0.02 -10.86
N LEU A 49 -15.08 0.57 -11.12
CA LEU A 49 -13.97 -0.18 -11.67
C LEU A 49 -13.24 -1.01 -10.60
N ARG A 50 -12.70 -2.16 -11.01
CA ARG A 50 -11.77 -2.98 -10.21
C ARG A 50 -10.52 -3.23 -11.04
N PRO A 51 -9.54 -2.34 -10.97
CA PRO A 51 -8.36 -2.38 -11.83
C PRO A 51 -7.34 -3.40 -11.32
N LEU A 52 -7.46 -4.63 -11.81
CA LEU A 52 -6.44 -5.67 -11.64
C LEU A 52 -5.52 -5.68 -12.86
N PRO A 53 -4.22 -5.97 -12.71
CA PRO A 53 -3.26 -6.04 -13.82
C PRO A 53 -3.47 -7.25 -14.73
N ALA A 54 -4.12 -8.30 -14.22
CA ALA A 54 -4.48 -9.54 -14.90
C ALA A 54 -5.62 -10.22 -14.13
N ILE A 55 -6.08 -11.35 -14.64
CA ILE A 55 -7.05 -12.23 -13.97
C ILE A 55 -6.41 -12.76 -12.66
N GLY A 56 -7.20 -12.78 -11.61
CA GLY A 56 -6.85 -13.32 -10.30
C GLY A 56 -6.41 -12.26 -9.29
N GLU A 57 -6.83 -12.49 -8.06
CA GLU A 57 -6.46 -11.68 -6.89
C GLU A 57 -6.12 -12.61 -5.71
N ARG A 58 -5.19 -12.18 -4.85
CA ARG A 58 -4.73 -12.92 -3.67
C ARG A 58 -5.27 -12.33 -2.37
N PHE A 59 -5.52 -11.02 -2.36
CA PHE A 59 -5.98 -10.28 -1.20
C PHE A 59 -6.59 -8.93 -1.65
N PRO A 60 -7.72 -8.49 -1.10
CA PRO A 60 -8.50 -9.05 0.01
C PRO A 60 -9.34 -10.28 -0.35
N ILE A 61 -9.54 -10.56 -1.61
CA ILE A 61 -10.30 -11.70 -2.14
C ILE A 61 -9.28 -12.71 -2.69
N ASP A 62 -9.29 -13.93 -2.16
CA ASP A 62 -8.45 -15.01 -2.68
C ASP A 62 -9.23 -15.76 -3.76
N ASP A 63 -9.14 -15.24 -4.99
CA ASP A 63 -9.84 -15.80 -6.17
C ASP A 63 -8.92 -15.72 -7.39
N PRO A 64 -8.37 -16.87 -7.85
CA PRO A 64 -7.51 -16.92 -9.02
C PRO A 64 -8.24 -16.64 -10.35
N SER A 65 -9.57 -16.62 -10.33
CA SER A 65 -10.41 -16.38 -11.52
C SER A 65 -11.02 -14.97 -11.55
N LEU A 66 -10.81 -14.15 -10.53
CA LEU A 66 -11.38 -12.80 -10.42
C LEU A 66 -10.98 -11.95 -11.62
N GLN A 67 -12.00 -11.48 -12.36
CA GLN A 67 -11.78 -10.67 -13.54
C GLN A 67 -11.53 -9.21 -13.19
N PRO A 68 -10.62 -8.50 -13.89
CA PRO A 68 -10.56 -7.06 -13.84
C PRO A 68 -11.85 -6.45 -14.38
N VAL A 69 -12.30 -5.33 -13.78
CA VAL A 69 -13.41 -4.53 -14.27
C VAL A 69 -12.85 -3.18 -14.71
N LEU A 70 -12.64 -3.00 -15.99
CA LEU A 70 -12.06 -1.80 -16.60
C LEU A 70 -13.08 -1.00 -17.43
N GLU A 71 -14.29 -1.51 -17.56
CA GLU A 71 -15.42 -0.85 -18.25
C GLU A 71 -16.51 -0.41 -17.26
N PRO A 72 -17.27 0.64 -17.59
CA PRO A 72 -17.20 1.43 -18.81
C PRO A 72 -16.01 2.39 -18.83
N ARG A 73 -15.39 2.60 -19.99
CA ARG A 73 -14.40 3.65 -20.23
C ARG A 73 -15.10 4.90 -20.74
N PRO A 74 -15.19 6.00 -19.96
CA PRO A 74 -15.77 7.26 -20.41
C PRO A 74 -14.86 7.95 -21.45
N VAL A 75 -15.41 8.91 -22.20
CA VAL A 75 -14.65 9.71 -23.17
C VAL A 75 -13.56 10.55 -22.49
N SER A 76 -13.80 11.01 -21.26
CA SER A 76 -12.81 11.76 -20.49
C SER A 76 -11.80 10.81 -19.83
N ASP A 77 -10.55 10.86 -20.26
CA ASP A 77 -9.46 10.11 -19.66
C ASP A 77 -9.20 10.53 -18.20
N ALA A 78 -9.42 11.79 -17.84
CA ALA A 78 -9.33 12.24 -16.45
C ALA A 78 -10.40 11.59 -15.57
N LEU A 79 -11.64 11.47 -16.06
CA LEU A 79 -12.71 10.77 -15.35
C LEU A 79 -12.41 9.26 -15.26
N TYR A 80 -11.86 8.69 -16.33
CA TYR A 80 -11.46 7.28 -16.33
C TYR A 80 -10.36 6.99 -15.31
N LEU A 81 -9.30 7.82 -15.31
CA LEU A 81 -8.24 7.73 -14.31
C LEU A 81 -8.78 7.90 -12.88
N HIS A 82 -9.72 8.82 -12.68
CA HIS A 82 -10.39 9.00 -11.39
C HIS A 82 -11.07 7.71 -10.93
N GLY A 83 -11.85 7.07 -11.80
CA GLY A 83 -12.51 5.79 -11.53
C GLY A 83 -11.54 4.65 -11.21
N LEU A 84 -10.41 4.57 -11.92
CA LEU A 84 -9.35 3.61 -11.66
C LEU A 84 -8.71 3.83 -10.28
N LEU A 85 -8.40 5.08 -9.94
CA LEU A 85 -7.86 5.43 -8.62
C LEU A 85 -8.87 5.11 -7.50
N GLU A 86 -10.15 5.41 -7.68
CA GLU A 86 -11.19 4.99 -6.73
C GLU A 86 -11.29 3.47 -6.61
N GLY A 87 -11.17 2.75 -7.71
CA GLY A 87 -11.16 1.28 -7.73
C GLY A 87 -10.02 0.70 -6.90
N LEU A 88 -8.79 1.21 -7.07
CA LEU A 88 -7.64 0.83 -6.27
C LEU A 88 -7.84 1.17 -4.78
N ALA A 89 -8.40 2.33 -4.49
CA ALA A 89 -8.67 2.73 -3.10
C ALA A 89 -9.74 1.86 -2.43
N ARG A 90 -10.77 1.41 -3.18
CA ARG A 90 -11.76 0.45 -2.67
C ARG A 90 -11.15 -0.91 -2.36
N ILE A 91 -10.29 -1.44 -3.24
CA ILE A 91 -9.56 -2.70 -2.98
C ILE A 91 -8.72 -2.57 -1.70
N GLU A 92 -8.06 -1.44 -1.50
CA GLU A 92 -7.29 -1.19 -0.28
C GLU A 92 -8.19 -1.11 0.96
N ALA A 93 -9.33 -0.42 0.89
CA ALA A 93 -10.31 -0.33 1.98
C ALA A 93 -10.86 -1.72 2.36
N GLU A 94 -11.23 -2.53 1.36
CA GLU A 94 -11.61 -3.93 1.54
C GLU A 94 -10.51 -4.73 2.26
N GLY A 95 -9.25 -4.47 1.91
CA GLY A 95 -8.09 -5.11 2.53
C GLY A 95 -7.94 -4.76 4.01
N TRP A 96 -8.10 -3.50 4.38
CA TRP A 96 -8.07 -3.06 5.78
C TRP A 96 -9.22 -3.69 6.58
N GLN A 97 -10.43 -3.70 6.02
CA GLN A 97 -11.57 -4.36 6.63
C GLN A 97 -11.31 -5.86 6.84
N ARG A 98 -10.77 -6.54 5.83
CA ARG A 98 -10.44 -7.96 5.92
C ARG A 98 -9.41 -8.27 7.01
N LEU A 99 -8.42 -7.42 7.20
CA LEU A 99 -7.44 -7.57 8.29
C LEU A 99 -8.12 -7.45 9.67
N MET A 100 -9.03 -6.50 9.84
CA MET A 100 -9.80 -6.34 11.10
C MET A 100 -10.71 -7.56 11.37
N GLU A 101 -11.40 -8.08 10.37
CA GLU A 101 -12.20 -9.32 10.48
C GLU A 101 -11.36 -10.52 10.94
N LEU A 102 -10.06 -10.52 10.62
CA LEU A 102 -9.11 -11.55 11.01
C LEU A 102 -8.41 -11.27 12.34
N GLY A 103 -8.88 -10.26 13.08
CA GLY A 103 -8.42 -9.94 14.42
C GLY A 103 -7.29 -8.92 14.50
N ALA A 104 -6.93 -8.26 13.38
CA ALA A 104 -6.00 -7.14 13.46
C ALA A 104 -6.66 -5.94 14.17
N PRO A 105 -5.94 -5.18 15.00
CA PRO A 105 -6.47 -3.97 15.60
C PRO A 105 -6.79 -2.94 14.52
N PRO A 106 -7.79 -2.06 14.74
CA PRO A 106 -8.10 -0.97 13.82
C PRO A 106 -6.86 -0.08 13.58
N ALA A 107 -6.65 0.28 12.31
CA ALA A 107 -5.61 1.24 11.99
C ALA A 107 -6.06 2.67 12.36
N GLU A 108 -5.19 3.45 12.96
CA GLU A 108 -5.45 4.87 13.28
C GLU A 108 -5.01 5.80 12.15
N ARG A 109 -4.04 5.40 11.36
CA ARG A 109 -3.47 6.14 10.23
C ARG A 109 -2.79 5.20 9.27
N LEU A 110 -2.66 5.64 8.02
CA LEU A 110 -1.91 4.93 6.99
C LEU A 110 -0.60 5.67 6.67
N ILE A 111 0.46 4.93 6.45
CA ILE A 111 1.72 5.48 5.94
C ILE A 111 1.91 4.95 4.53
N THR A 112 2.02 5.84 3.55
CA THR A 112 2.21 5.47 2.15
C THR A 112 3.62 5.80 1.68
N LEU A 113 4.18 4.88 0.89
CA LEU A 113 5.53 4.93 0.34
C LEU A 113 5.48 4.66 -1.16
N GLY A 114 6.56 4.99 -1.86
CA GLY A 114 6.71 4.71 -3.29
C GLY A 114 6.16 5.80 -4.21
N GLY A 115 6.01 5.47 -5.50
CA GLY A 115 5.65 6.43 -6.55
C GLY A 115 4.28 7.08 -6.35
N GLY A 116 3.27 6.29 -5.99
CA GLY A 116 1.90 6.76 -5.75
C GLY A 116 1.78 7.72 -4.56
N ALA A 117 2.71 7.66 -3.59
CA ALA A 117 2.73 8.57 -2.44
C ALA A 117 2.92 10.06 -2.82
N ARG A 118 3.40 10.33 -4.03
CA ARG A 118 3.63 11.68 -4.56
C ARG A 118 2.41 12.32 -5.20
N ASN A 119 1.37 11.55 -5.48
CA ASN A 119 0.13 12.05 -6.08
C ASN A 119 -0.85 12.53 -4.98
N PRO A 120 -1.10 13.86 -4.84
CA PRO A 120 -1.98 14.38 -3.81
C PRO A 120 -3.45 14.03 -4.03
N GLN A 121 -3.92 13.93 -5.28
CA GLN A 121 -5.29 13.53 -5.59
C GLN A 121 -5.51 12.07 -5.19
N TRP A 122 -4.56 11.19 -5.50
CA TRP A 122 -4.57 9.80 -5.07
C TRP A 122 -4.67 9.65 -3.55
N ARG A 123 -3.87 10.43 -2.80
CA ARG A 123 -3.93 10.44 -1.35
C ARG A 123 -5.31 10.82 -0.84
N ARG A 124 -5.90 11.93 -1.34
CA ARG A 124 -7.22 12.41 -0.90
C ARG A 124 -8.35 11.43 -1.25
N ILE A 125 -8.32 10.81 -2.43
CA ILE A 125 -9.26 9.76 -2.81
C ILE A 125 -9.21 8.61 -1.79
N ARG A 126 -8.01 8.17 -1.41
CA ARG A 126 -7.84 7.10 -0.41
C ARG A 126 -8.33 7.53 0.97
N GLU A 127 -7.99 8.74 1.42
CA GLU A 127 -8.48 9.32 2.69
C GLU A 127 -10.02 9.31 2.74
N ARG A 128 -10.65 9.72 1.66
CA ARG A 128 -12.12 9.73 1.55
C ARG A 128 -12.73 8.33 1.58
N LEU A 129 -12.15 7.36 0.87
CA LEU A 129 -12.73 6.02 0.71
C LEU A 129 -12.37 5.08 1.85
N ILE A 130 -11.21 5.24 2.47
CA ILE A 130 -10.76 4.40 3.61
C ILE A 130 -11.21 5.01 4.94
N GLY A 131 -11.40 6.32 5.01
CA GLY A 131 -11.80 7.01 6.23
C GLY A 131 -10.67 7.23 7.25
N LEU A 132 -9.41 7.12 6.84
CA LEU A 132 -8.24 7.24 7.70
C LEU A 132 -7.26 8.29 7.14
N PRO A 133 -6.56 9.06 8.01
CA PRO A 133 -5.52 9.97 7.58
C PRO A 133 -4.36 9.22 6.95
N ILE A 134 -3.85 9.75 5.81
CA ILE A 134 -2.75 9.14 5.06
C ILE A 134 -1.53 10.06 5.06
N VAL A 135 -0.44 9.55 5.60
CA VAL A 135 0.85 10.25 5.67
C VAL A 135 1.78 9.72 4.58
N SER A 136 2.18 10.59 3.66
CA SER A 136 3.18 10.26 2.63
C SER A 136 4.59 10.35 3.22
N ARG A 137 5.44 9.37 2.89
CA ARG A 137 6.88 9.36 3.21
C ARG A 137 7.68 9.23 1.93
N THR A 138 8.77 9.99 1.86
CA THR A 138 9.69 9.99 0.72
C THR A 138 10.90 9.08 0.94
N THR A 139 11.07 8.55 2.16
CA THR A 139 12.18 7.65 2.49
C THR A 139 12.13 6.39 1.62
N PRO A 140 13.21 6.03 0.92
CA PRO A 140 13.24 4.80 0.14
C PRO A 140 13.01 3.56 1.03
N PRO A 141 12.24 2.55 0.58
CA PRO A 141 12.04 1.31 1.34
C PRO A 141 13.34 0.64 1.78
N ALA A 142 14.38 0.69 0.94
CA ALA A 142 15.71 0.16 1.25
C ALA A 142 16.36 0.78 2.50
N ALA A 143 16.09 2.06 2.79
CA ALA A 143 16.60 2.71 4.01
C ALA A 143 15.98 2.11 5.29
N GLY A 144 14.73 1.65 5.22
CA GLY A 144 14.07 0.93 6.31
C GLY A 144 14.76 -0.40 6.60
N VAL A 145 15.01 -1.18 5.56
CA VAL A 145 15.71 -2.47 5.66
C VAL A 145 17.14 -2.30 6.18
N ALA A 146 17.88 -1.31 5.69
CA ALA A 146 19.22 -1.01 6.17
C ALA A 146 19.24 -0.66 7.67
N ARG A 147 18.27 0.11 8.16
CA ARG A 147 18.14 0.42 9.59
C ARG A 147 17.84 -0.82 10.44
N LEU A 148 17.02 -1.74 9.95
CA LEU A 148 16.75 -3.01 10.64
C LEU A 148 18.01 -3.86 10.73
N ALA A 149 18.78 -3.98 9.64
CA ALA A 149 20.05 -4.70 9.62
C ALA A 149 21.07 -4.11 10.61
N LEU A 150 21.24 -2.79 10.63
CA LEU A 150 22.14 -2.10 11.56
C LEU A 150 21.75 -2.34 13.03
N ARG A 151 20.45 -2.30 13.35
CA ARG A 151 19.97 -2.61 14.71
C ARG A 151 20.25 -4.05 15.10
N ALA A 152 20.07 -5.01 14.19
CA ALA A 152 20.35 -6.42 14.46
C ALA A 152 21.84 -6.65 14.78
N VAL A 153 22.75 -6.02 14.03
CA VAL A 153 24.19 -6.08 14.27
C VAL A 153 24.57 -5.43 15.61
N ALA A 154 24.00 -4.24 15.91
CA ALA A 154 24.28 -3.57 17.18
C ALA A 154 23.84 -4.41 18.39
N THR A 155 22.66 -5.05 18.32
CA THR A 155 22.17 -5.95 19.37
C THR A 155 23.04 -7.18 19.53
N ALA A 156 23.49 -7.80 18.42
CA ALA A 156 24.37 -8.95 18.47
C ALA A 156 25.73 -8.61 19.09
N ASN A 157 26.28 -7.44 18.77
CA ASN A 157 27.55 -6.98 19.34
C ASN A 157 27.44 -6.69 20.86
N ALA A 158 26.33 -6.12 21.32
CA ALA A 158 26.08 -5.89 22.74
C ALA A 158 26.01 -7.21 23.53
N LEU A 159 25.27 -8.19 23.04
CA LEU A 159 25.17 -9.52 23.65
C LEU A 159 26.50 -10.30 23.65
N GLY A 160 27.34 -10.10 22.63
CA GLY A 160 28.68 -10.71 22.54
C GLY A 160 29.70 -10.06 23.49
N HIS A 161 29.49 -8.82 23.95
CA HIS A 161 30.35 -8.12 24.91
C HIS A 161 30.06 -8.60 26.33
N ASP A 162 28.79 -8.70 26.71
CA ASP A 162 28.37 -9.19 28.04
C ASP A 162 28.78 -10.64 28.29
N ALA A 163 28.82 -11.47 27.25
CA ALA A 163 29.27 -12.86 27.36
C ALA A 163 30.80 -13.00 27.57
N LYS A 164 31.59 -11.99 27.20
CA LYS A 164 33.04 -11.99 27.43
C LYS A 164 33.44 -11.46 28.81
N GLU A 165 32.65 -10.54 29.37
CA GLU A 165 32.90 -10.01 30.72
C GLU A 165 32.52 -11.00 31.84
N SER A 166 31.49 -11.85 31.60
CA SER A 166 31.10 -12.86 32.60
C SER A 166 32.05 -14.06 32.71
N ASN A 167 33.03 -14.20 31.82
CA ASN A 167 34.04 -15.28 31.86
C ASN A 167 35.36 -14.87 32.49
N HIS A 168 35.45 -13.70 33.13
CA HIS A 168 36.62 -13.19 33.83
C HIS A 168 36.30 -12.86 35.30
N LEU A 169 35.77 -13.84 36.03
CA LEU A 169 35.77 -13.82 37.50
C LEU A 169 36.61 -15.01 37.97
N PRO A 170 37.61 -14.76 38.87
CA PRO A 170 38.55 -15.76 39.39
C PRO A 170 37.88 -16.77 40.30
#